data_7996f7d8df2397dcc98b4502825647e1
#
_entry.id   7996f7d8df2397dcc98b4502825647e1
#
_cell.length_a   1.000
_cell.length_b   1.000
_cell.length_c   1.000
_cell.angle_alpha   90.00
_cell.angle_beta   90.00
_cell.angle_gamma   90.00
#
_symmetry.space_group_name_H-M   'P 1'
#
loop_
_entity.id
_entity.type
_entity.pdbx_description
1 polymer ?
#
loop_
_entity_poly.entity_id
_entity_poly.type
_entity_poly.pdbx_seq_one_letter_code
_entity_poly.pdbx_strand_id
1 'polypeptide(L)'
;LDDLYFQGQIKTYRLHYALFHLLCCKETLAADGQTVLMDTLIEESYKNAYEVTKDLKEGVIFAVETLANEALYYMRSVVNKPFGKYNKETDTYDETDDDFEAEVKDDCLTIIYRLLFLFYAESREELEILPIGDEVYKLGYSLESLRDLEMMRLNSQASRDGYFFDESIRHLFDL
;
A
#
# COMPACT_ATOMS: atom_id res chain seq x y z
N LEU A 1 -11.77 41.59 -2.78
CA LEU A 1 -12.52 40.56 -2.04
C LEU A 1 -13.80 40.15 -2.76
N ASP A 2 -14.46 41.08 -3.45
CA ASP A 2 -15.71 40.81 -4.15
C ASP A 2 -15.54 39.92 -5.39
N ASP A 3 -14.39 39.95 -6.06
CA ASP A 3 -14.08 39.11 -7.23
C ASP A 3 -13.81 37.62 -6.85
N LEU A 4 -13.53 37.33 -5.60
CA LEU A 4 -13.36 35.97 -5.08
C LEU A 4 -14.70 35.27 -4.80
N TYR A 5 -15.82 35.99 -4.92
CA TYR A 5 -17.16 35.50 -4.64
C TYR A 5 -17.83 34.80 -5.83
N PHE A 6 -17.25 34.85 -7.01
CA PHE A 6 -17.86 34.28 -8.19
C PHE A 6 -17.44 32.82 -8.43
N GLN A 7 -18.40 31.95 -8.65
CA GLN A 7 -18.30 30.59 -9.18
C GLN A 7 -17.94 29.45 -8.21
N GLY A 8 -18.68 29.30 -7.12
CA GLY A 8 -18.63 28.03 -6.35
C GLY A 8 -17.35 27.79 -5.51
N GLN A 9 -16.31 28.59 -5.70
CA GLN A 9 -15.03 28.50 -4.97
C GLN A 9 -15.11 29.05 -3.54
N ILE A 10 -16.19 29.66 -3.14
CA ILE A 10 -16.38 30.27 -1.81
C ILE A 10 -16.12 29.29 -0.67
N LYS A 11 -16.52 28.03 -0.82
CA LYS A 11 -16.33 27.02 0.24
C LYS A 11 -14.85 26.73 0.48
N THR A 12 -14.06 26.64 -0.58
CA THR A 12 -12.63 26.32 -0.51
C THR A 12 -11.85 27.49 0.09
N TYR A 13 -12.10 28.71 -0.34
CA TYR A 13 -11.43 29.89 0.23
C TYR A 13 -11.83 30.16 1.69
N ARG A 14 -13.08 29.91 2.06
CA ARG A 14 -13.48 30.01 3.47
C ARG A 14 -12.77 29.01 4.35
N LEU A 15 -12.59 27.78 3.86
CA LEU A 15 -11.83 26.74 4.56
C LEU A 15 -10.36 27.15 4.71
N HIS A 16 -9.73 27.60 3.64
CA HIS A 16 -8.33 28.04 3.66
C HIS A 16 -8.16 29.27 4.59
N TYR A 17 -9.07 30.22 4.55
CA TYR A 17 -9.04 31.35 5.46
C TYR A 17 -9.24 30.96 6.91
N ALA A 18 -10.18 30.06 7.18
CA ALA A 18 -10.42 29.55 8.52
C ALA A 18 -9.20 28.78 9.06
N LEU A 19 -8.56 27.94 8.23
CA LEU A 19 -7.32 27.27 8.58
C LEU A 19 -6.18 28.25 8.83
N PHE A 20 -6.01 29.23 7.96
CA PHE A 20 -5.01 30.27 8.14
C PHE A 20 -5.24 31.07 9.44
N HIS A 21 -6.50 31.47 9.70
CA HIS A 21 -6.85 32.16 10.93
C HIS A 21 -6.59 31.29 12.16
N LEU A 22 -6.98 30.00 12.10
CA LEU A 22 -6.74 29.04 13.19
C LEU A 22 -5.24 28.90 13.50
N LEU A 23 -4.41 28.83 12.44
CA LEU A 23 -2.97 28.63 12.60
C LEU A 23 -2.22 29.91 13.01
N CYS A 24 -2.73 31.09 12.62
CA CYS A 24 -2.05 32.37 12.78
C CYS A 24 -2.70 33.32 13.80
N CYS A 25 -3.77 32.91 14.49
CA CYS A 25 -4.37 33.75 15.51
C CYS A 25 -3.49 33.83 16.77
N LYS A 26 -3.67 34.89 17.56
CA LYS A 26 -2.89 35.11 18.78
C LYS A 26 -3.01 33.95 19.76
N GLU A 27 -4.20 33.38 19.90
CA GLU A 27 -4.50 32.28 20.80
C GLU A 27 -3.77 30.99 20.43
N THR A 28 -3.44 30.82 19.13
CA THR A 28 -2.73 29.65 18.63
C THR A 28 -1.21 29.81 18.75
N LEU A 29 -0.70 31.04 18.57
CA LEU A 29 0.74 31.33 18.53
C LEU A 29 1.32 31.83 19.86
N ALA A 30 0.50 32.38 20.74
CA ALA A 30 0.95 32.96 22.00
C ALA A 30 0.02 32.54 23.12
N ALA A 31 0.41 31.54 23.91
CA ALA A 31 -0.32 31.13 25.06
C ALA A 31 0.17 31.88 26.34
N ASP A 32 -0.74 32.46 27.07
CA ASP A 32 -0.44 33.03 28.41
C ASP A 32 -0.21 31.87 29.41
N GLY A 33 0.99 31.28 29.40
CA GLY A 33 1.42 30.25 30.35
C GLY A 33 0.91 28.83 30.12
N GLN A 34 0.30 28.53 28.97
CA GLN A 34 -0.09 27.19 28.54
C GLN A 34 0.65 26.77 27.27
N THR A 35 0.63 25.46 26.95
CA THR A 35 1.17 24.95 25.70
C THR A 35 0.50 25.61 24.52
N VAL A 36 1.31 26.10 23.59
CA VAL A 36 0.84 26.73 22.36
C VAL A 36 0.09 25.68 21.53
N LEU A 37 -1.12 25.98 21.05
CA LEU A 37 -1.93 25.05 20.26
C LEU A 37 -1.13 24.51 19.06
N MET A 38 -0.30 25.34 18.44
CA MET A 38 0.55 24.92 17.34
C MET A 38 1.54 23.82 17.73
N ASP A 39 2.17 23.91 18.88
CA ASP A 39 3.09 22.89 19.39
C ASP A 39 2.35 21.57 19.64
N THR A 40 1.15 21.62 20.20
CA THR A 40 0.31 20.46 20.40
C THR A 40 -0.07 19.79 19.07
N LEU A 41 -0.47 20.59 18.05
CA LEU A 41 -0.80 20.07 16.71
C LEU A 41 0.41 19.45 16.03
N ILE A 42 1.60 20.03 16.20
CA ILE A 42 2.85 19.50 15.69
C ILE A 42 3.18 18.15 16.36
N GLU A 43 3.09 18.08 17.69
CA GLU A 43 3.34 16.84 18.43
C GLU A 43 2.35 15.75 18.04
N GLU A 44 1.06 16.07 17.94
CA GLU A 44 0.04 15.12 17.49
C GLU A 44 0.29 14.66 16.05
N SER A 45 0.70 15.57 15.16
CA SER A 45 1.06 15.23 13.78
C SER A 45 2.23 14.26 13.72
N TYR A 46 3.29 14.48 14.49
CA TYR A 46 4.42 13.55 14.57
C TYR A 46 4.02 12.19 15.16
N LYS A 47 3.19 12.20 16.20
CA LYS A 47 2.67 10.96 16.80
C LYS A 47 1.86 10.16 15.80
N ASN A 48 0.92 10.79 15.10
CA ASN A 48 0.11 10.13 14.08
C ASN A 48 0.96 9.59 12.92
N ALA A 49 1.94 10.36 12.45
CA ALA A 49 2.87 9.91 11.41
C ALA A 49 3.69 8.69 11.86
N TYR A 50 4.12 8.66 13.13
CA TYR A 50 4.84 7.52 13.69
C TYR A 50 3.94 6.28 13.79
N GLU A 51 2.70 6.41 14.28
CA GLU A 51 1.74 5.32 14.38
C GLU A 51 1.42 4.72 13.00
N VAL A 52 1.13 5.56 12.00
CA VAL A 52 0.89 5.11 10.61
C VAL A 52 2.11 4.38 10.04
N THR A 53 3.31 4.89 10.29
CA THR A 53 4.55 4.23 9.82
C THR A 53 4.76 2.88 10.49
N LYS A 54 4.42 2.77 11.77
CA LYS A 54 4.49 1.50 12.51
C LYS A 54 3.50 0.49 11.96
N ASP A 55 2.24 0.89 11.79
CA ASP A 55 1.19 0.01 11.26
C ASP A 55 1.51 -0.46 9.84
N LEU A 56 2.01 0.43 9.00
CA LEU A 56 2.48 0.07 7.66
C LEU A 56 3.62 -0.95 7.70
N LYS A 57 4.60 -0.76 8.60
CA LYS A 57 5.71 -1.70 8.76
C LYS A 57 5.20 -3.08 9.19
N GLU A 58 4.31 -3.14 10.17
CA GLU A 58 3.70 -4.40 10.63
C GLU A 58 2.90 -5.08 9.51
N GLY A 59 2.14 -4.30 8.73
CA GLY A 59 1.42 -4.79 7.56
C GLY A 59 2.33 -5.35 6.47
N VAL A 60 3.45 -4.69 6.18
CA VAL A 60 4.45 -5.18 5.21
C VAL A 60 5.09 -6.48 5.69
N ILE A 61 5.48 -6.58 6.96
CA ILE A 61 6.03 -7.81 7.52
C ILE A 61 5.04 -8.96 7.37
N PHE A 62 3.79 -8.75 7.78
CA PHE A 62 2.73 -9.75 7.65
C PHE A 62 2.49 -10.18 6.20
N ALA A 63 2.52 -9.24 5.26
CA ALA A 63 2.35 -9.53 3.84
C ALA A 63 3.52 -10.36 3.28
N VAL A 64 4.77 -10.03 3.65
CA VAL A 64 5.96 -10.82 3.27
C VAL A 64 5.86 -12.24 3.79
N GLU A 65 5.54 -12.41 5.08
CA GLU A 65 5.40 -13.73 5.71
C GLU A 65 4.31 -14.56 5.03
N THR A 66 3.16 -13.94 4.71
CA THR A 66 2.05 -14.62 4.05
C THR A 66 2.43 -15.08 2.63
N LEU A 67 3.02 -14.19 1.83
CA LEU A 67 3.45 -14.50 0.47
C LEU A 67 4.55 -15.57 0.46
N ALA A 68 5.53 -15.44 1.33
CA ALA A 68 6.62 -16.42 1.42
C ALA A 68 6.10 -17.80 1.81
N ASN A 69 5.24 -17.88 2.81
CA ASN A 69 4.64 -19.14 3.25
C ASN A 69 3.83 -19.82 2.14
N GLU A 70 3.02 -19.05 1.40
CA GLU A 70 2.26 -19.58 0.27
C GLU A 70 3.14 -20.00 -0.90
N ALA A 71 4.19 -19.23 -1.20
CA ALA A 71 5.15 -19.60 -2.24
C ALA A 71 5.86 -20.91 -1.91
N LEU A 72 6.35 -21.07 -0.67
CA LEU A 72 7.01 -22.29 -0.20
C LEU A 72 6.04 -23.49 -0.19
N TYR A 73 4.81 -23.27 0.29
CA TYR A 73 3.77 -24.30 0.26
C TYR A 73 3.48 -24.76 -1.16
N TYR A 74 3.31 -23.84 -2.10
CA TYR A 74 3.06 -24.14 -3.51
C TYR A 74 4.21 -24.90 -4.15
N MET A 75 5.43 -24.46 -3.94
CA MET A 75 6.64 -25.10 -4.47
C MET A 75 6.75 -26.54 -3.95
N ARG A 76 6.48 -26.77 -2.67
CA ARG A 76 6.59 -28.08 -2.03
C ARG A 76 5.43 -29.01 -2.39
N SER A 77 4.18 -28.52 -2.35
CA SER A 77 2.98 -29.34 -2.41
C SER A 77 2.41 -29.52 -3.81
N VAL A 78 2.54 -28.51 -4.66
CA VAL A 78 1.93 -28.49 -6.00
C VAL A 78 2.97 -28.78 -7.07
N VAL A 79 4.09 -28.05 -7.05
CA VAL A 79 5.15 -28.21 -8.06
C VAL A 79 6.05 -29.40 -7.74
N ASN A 80 6.02 -29.87 -6.48
CA ASN A 80 6.91 -30.93 -5.96
C ASN A 80 8.40 -30.64 -6.26
N LYS A 81 8.76 -29.35 -6.24
CA LYS A 81 10.10 -28.87 -6.50
C LYS A 81 10.80 -28.69 -5.15
N PRO A 82 11.90 -29.40 -4.91
CA PRO A 82 12.69 -29.14 -3.72
C PRO A 82 13.27 -27.73 -3.79
N PHE A 83 13.35 -27.05 -2.65
CA PHE A 83 13.95 -25.74 -2.52
C PHE A 83 15.13 -25.80 -1.54
N GLY A 84 15.97 -24.79 -1.61
CA GLY A 84 17.21 -24.74 -0.87
C GLY A 84 18.40 -25.28 -1.66
N LYS A 85 19.56 -25.34 -1.00
CA LYS A 85 20.81 -25.76 -1.61
C LYS A 85 20.93 -27.28 -1.66
N TYR A 86 21.17 -27.82 -2.85
CA TYR A 86 21.38 -29.25 -3.01
C TYR A 86 22.71 -29.68 -2.41
N ASN A 87 22.68 -30.59 -1.43
CA ASN A 87 23.85 -31.19 -0.86
C ASN A 87 24.16 -32.55 -1.52
N LYS A 88 25.26 -32.59 -2.28
CA LYS A 88 25.69 -33.80 -3.02
C LYS A 88 26.11 -34.96 -2.13
N GLU A 89 26.52 -34.68 -0.90
CA GLU A 89 27.02 -35.73 0.03
C GLU A 89 25.84 -36.49 0.67
N THR A 90 24.77 -35.81 0.96
CA THR A 90 23.59 -36.38 1.63
C THR A 90 22.47 -36.70 0.66
N ASP A 91 22.58 -36.30 -0.64
CA ASP A 91 21.53 -36.41 -1.64
C ASP A 91 20.20 -35.75 -1.24
N THR A 92 20.31 -34.65 -0.48
CA THR A 92 19.16 -33.91 0.06
C THR A 92 19.31 -32.44 -0.22
N TYR A 93 18.19 -31.71 -0.13
CA TYR A 93 18.18 -30.24 -0.15
C TYR A 93 18.21 -29.69 1.27
N ASP A 94 19.05 -28.70 1.48
CA ASP A 94 19.09 -27.95 2.74
C ASP A 94 18.05 -26.84 2.70
N GLU A 95 16.91 -27.09 3.34
CA GLU A 95 15.77 -26.18 3.38
C GLU A 95 16.03 -24.94 4.28
N THR A 96 17.13 -24.93 5.03
CA THR A 96 17.53 -23.83 5.93
C THR A 96 18.64 -22.97 5.35
N ASP A 97 18.82 -22.97 4.03
CA ASP A 97 19.82 -22.15 3.37
C ASP A 97 19.49 -20.66 3.48
N ASP A 98 20.30 -19.91 4.21
CA ASP A 98 20.16 -18.46 4.43
C ASP A 98 20.11 -17.69 3.10
N ASP A 99 20.84 -18.14 2.07
CA ASP A 99 20.86 -17.52 0.74
C ASP A 99 19.49 -17.67 0.04
N PHE A 100 18.86 -18.84 0.16
CA PHE A 100 17.55 -19.10 -0.37
C PHE A 100 16.45 -18.31 0.36
N GLU A 101 16.52 -18.24 1.68
CA GLU A 101 15.58 -17.44 2.47
C GLU A 101 15.66 -15.95 2.09
N ALA A 102 16.88 -15.44 1.88
CA ALA A 102 17.11 -14.08 1.45
C ALA A 102 16.51 -13.82 0.06
N GLU A 103 16.68 -14.73 -0.90
CA GLU A 103 16.12 -14.63 -2.25
C GLU A 103 14.59 -14.58 -2.21
N VAL A 104 13.93 -15.50 -1.52
CA VAL A 104 12.47 -15.53 -1.37
C VAL A 104 11.94 -14.26 -0.73
N LYS A 105 12.62 -13.78 0.31
CA LYS A 105 12.26 -12.53 0.98
C LYS A 105 12.37 -11.33 0.04
N ASP A 106 13.45 -11.23 -0.73
CA ASP A 106 13.68 -10.11 -1.65
C ASP A 106 12.67 -10.11 -2.80
N ASP A 107 12.29 -11.29 -3.31
CA ASP A 107 11.23 -11.44 -4.30
C ASP A 107 9.87 -10.99 -3.74
N CYS A 108 9.51 -11.45 -2.54
CA CYS A 108 8.28 -11.02 -1.86
C CYS A 108 8.25 -9.51 -1.61
N LEU A 109 9.37 -8.94 -1.14
CA LEU A 109 9.48 -7.50 -0.94
C LEU A 109 9.33 -6.73 -2.25
N THR A 110 9.89 -7.24 -3.34
CA THR A 110 9.77 -6.60 -4.66
C THR A 110 8.31 -6.55 -5.10
N ILE A 111 7.55 -7.63 -4.95
CA ILE A 111 6.12 -7.66 -5.26
C ILE A 111 5.36 -6.66 -4.41
N ILE A 112 5.59 -6.64 -3.10
CA ILE A 112 4.89 -5.74 -2.17
C ILE A 112 5.21 -4.28 -2.47
N TYR A 113 6.47 -3.93 -2.75
CA TYR A 113 6.83 -2.55 -3.10
C TYR A 113 6.18 -2.10 -4.40
N ARG A 114 6.09 -2.97 -5.41
CA ARG A 114 5.37 -2.66 -6.66
C ARG A 114 3.88 -2.43 -6.40
N LEU A 115 3.23 -3.26 -5.59
CA LEU A 115 1.83 -3.07 -5.21
C LEU A 115 1.63 -1.78 -4.43
N LEU A 116 2.47 -1.48 -3.44
CA LEU A 116 2.41 -0.23 -2.68
C LEU A 116 2.59 1.00 -3.57
N PHE A 117 3.51 0.91 -4.54
CA PHE A 117 3.70 1.99 -5.51
C PHE A 117 2.45 2.21 -6.37
N LEU A 118 1.82 1.14 -6.86
CA LEU A 118 0.59 1.23 -7.64
C LEU A 118 -0.57 1.78 -6.81
N PHE A 119 -0.76 1.32 -5.56
CA PHE A 119 -1.76 1.90 -4.65
C PHE A 119 -1.53 3.39 -4.40
N TYR A 120 -0.26 3.78 -4.23
CA TYR A 120 0.09 5.19 -4.09
C TYR A 120 -0.23 5.97 -5.36
N ALA A 121 0.14 5.47 -6.53
CA ALA A 121 -0.14 6.10 -7.80
C ALA A 121 -1.66 6.23 -8.07
N GLU A 122 -2.44 5.20 -7.75
CA GLU A 122 -3.91 5.25 -7.86
C GLU A 122 -4.56 6.24 -6.87
N SER A 123 -3.95 6.46 -5.71
CA SER A 123 -4.45 7.42 -4.72
C SER A 123 -4.14 8.88 -5.07
N ARG A 124 -3.31 9.13 -6.10
CA ARG A 124 -2.76 10.44 -6.47
C ARG A 124 -2.96 10.74 -7.95
N GLU A 125 -4.20 11.12 -8.30
CA GLU A 125 -4.57 11.48 -9.67
C GLU A 125 -3.69 12.61 -10.23
N GLU A 126 -3.25 13.51 -9.38
CA GLU A 126 -2.38 14.64 -9.74
C GLU A 126 -0.99 14.26 -10.26
N LEU A 127 -0.57 13.01 -10.07
CA LEU A 127 0.70 12.50 -10.60
C LEU A 127 0.62 12.11 -12.07
N GLU A 128 -0.59 11.92 -12.60
CA GLU A 128 -0.83 11.53 -14.01
C GLU A 128 -0.02 10.29 -14.46
N ILE A 129 0.34 9.41 -13.51
CA ILE A 129 1.09 8.17 -13.79
C ILE A 129 0.16 7.11 -14.38
N LEU A 130 -1.06 7.03 -13.86
CA LEU A 130 -2.07 6.06 -14.27
C LEU A 130 -3.31 6.79 -14.77
N PRO A 131 -4.04 6.25 -15.74
CA PRO A 131 -5.23 6.88 -16.31
C PRO A 131 -6.47 6.71 -15.41
N ILE A 132 -6.39 7.20 -14.18
CA ILE A 132 -7.43 7.02 -13.14
C ILE A 132 -8.76 7.66 -13.55
N GLY A 133 -8.73 8.70 -14.40
CA GLY A 133 -9.92 9.34 -14.98
C GLY A 133 -10.65 8.48 -16.01
N ASP A 134 -10.04 7.40 -16.51
CA ASP A 134 -10.64 6.49 -17.48
C ASP A 134 -11.47 5.41 -16.78
N GLU A 135 -12.77 5.32 -17.16
CA GLU A 135 -13.67 4.32 -16.58
C GLU A 135 -13.24 2.88 -16.89
N VAL A 136 -12.63 2.62 -18.05
CA VAL A 136 -12.15 1.29 -18.43
C VAL A 136 -11.02 0.85 -17.52
N TYR A 137 -10.07 1.76 -17.24
CA TYR A 137 -9.01 1.49 -16.27
C TYR A 137 -9.59 1.26 -14.88
N LYS A 138 -10.41 2.19 -14.40
CA LYS A 138 -10.96 2.18 -13.04
C LYS A 138 -11.77 0.91 -12.73
N LEU A 139 -12.58 0.44 -13.67
CA LEU A 139 -13.47 -0.70 -13.45
C LEU A 139 -12.84 -2.04 -13.82
N GLY A 140 -11.85 -2.06 -14.70
CA GLY A 140 -11.30 -3.29 -15.25
C GLY A 140 -9.86 -3.61 -14.87
N TYR A 141 -9.05 -2.62 -14.53
CA TYR A 141 -7.61 -2.81 -14.36
C TYR A 141 -7.07 -2.27 -13.04
N SER A 142 -7.79 -1.40 -12.34
CA SER A 142 -7.29 -0.78 -11.11
C SER A 142 -7.08 -1.81 -10.00
N LEU A 143 -6.10 -1.58 -9.13
CA LEU A 143 -5.92 -2.38 -7.91
C LEU A 143 -7.13 -2.29 -6.98
N GLU A 144 -7.85 -1.16 -6.99
CA GLU A 144 -9.09 -0.98 -6.25
C GLU A 144 -10.15 -2.00 -6.71
N SER A 145 -10.32 -2.20 -8.04
CA SER A 145 -11.25 -3.20 -8.58
C SER A 145 -10.82 -4.63 -8.25
N LEU A 146 -9.51 -4.91 -8.22
CA LEU A 146 -8.99 -6.21 -7.80
C LEU A 146 -9.20 -6.47 -6.31
N ARG A 147 -9.07 -5.44 -5.47
CA ARG A 147 -9.35 -5.54 -4.04
C ARG A 147 -10.80 -5.91 -3.76
N ASP A 148 -11.73 -5.41 -4.54
CA ASP A 148 -13.15 -5.75 -4.39
C ASP A 148 -13.43 -7.24 -4.62
N LEU A 149 -12.60 -7.93 -5.40
CA LEU A 149 -12.69 -9.37 -5.61
C LEU A 149 -12.34 -10.20 -4.36
N GLU A 150 -11.58 -9.64 -3.40
CA GLU A 150 -11.32 -10.28 -2.11
C GLU A 150 -12.63 -10.59 -1.36
N MET A 151 -13.63 -9.73 -1.54
CA MET A 151 -14.95 -9.91 -0.92
C MET A 151 -15.79 -11.00 -1.59
N MET A 152 -15.38 -11.48 -2.75
CA MET A 152 -16.10 -12.53 -3.47
C MET A 152 -15.78 -13.92 -2.90
N ARG A 153 -16.81 -14.68 -2.65
CA ARG A 153 -16.66 -16.08 -2.22
C ARG A 153 -16.26 -16.96 -3.40
N LEU A 154 -15.10 -17.59 -3.30
CA LEU A 154 -14.64 -18.59 -4.26
C LEU A 154 -15.37 -19.92 -4.00
N ASN A 155 -16.43 -20.19 -4.76
CA ASN A 155 -17.33 -21.32 -4.53
C ASN A 155 -16.91 -22.63 -5.21
N SER A 156 -15.97 -22.57 -6.16
CA SER A 156 -15.49 -23.74 -6.89
C SER A 156 -13.98 -23.89 -6.77
N GLN A 157 -13.49 -25.13 -6.94
CA GLN A 157 -12.05 -25.40 -6.98
C GLN A 157 -11.39 -24.65 -8.15
N ALA A 158 -12.02 -24.62 -9.32
CA ALA A 158 -11.52 -23.89 -10.47
C ALA A 158 -11.38 -22.37 -10.22
N SER A 159 -12.24 -21.79 -9.36
CA SER A 159 -12.11 -20.38 -8.96
C SER A 159 -10.95 -20.16 -7.99
N ARG A 160 -10.65 -21.15 -7.15
CA ARG A 160 -9.54 -21.06 -6.18
C ARG A 160 -8.17 -21.25 -6.84
N ASP A 161 -8.12 -22.12 -7.85
CA ASP A 161 -6.90 -22.43 -8.59
C ASP A 161 -6.73 -21.55 -9.84
N GLY A 162 -7.59 -20.53 -10.02
CA GLY A 162 -7.56 -19.62 -11.15
C GLY A 162 -6.42 -18.61 -11.08
N TYR A 163 -5.89 -18.23 -12.25
CA TYR A 163 -4.76 -17.28 -12.38
C TYR A 163 -5.20 -15.83 -12.60
N PHE A 164 -6.46 -15.49 -12.37
CA PHE A 164 -7.00 -14.18 -12.69
C PHE A 164 -6.25 -13.03 -12.00
N PHE A 165 -5.94 -13.18 -10.71
CA PHE A 165 -5.16 -12.18 -9.97
C PHE A 165 -3.73 -12.04 -10.50
N ASP A 166 -3.06 -13.15 -10.78
CA ASP A 166 -1.70 -13.15 -11.30
C ASP A 166 -1.65 -12.47 -12.68
N GLU A 167 -2.55 -12.84 -13.58
CA GLU A 167 -2.65 -12.23 -14.91
C GLU A 167 -2.98 -10.73 -14.83
N SER A 168 -3.91 -10.34 -13.98
CA SER A 168 -4.29 -8.92 -13.81
C SER A 168 -3.15 -8.09 -13.24
N ILE A 169 -2.45 -8.58 -12.22
CA ILE A 169 -1.30 -7.88 -11.63
C ILE A 169 -0.13 -7.80 -12.62
N ARG A 170 0.12 -8.85 -13.40
CA ARG A 170 1.15 -8.82 -14.46
C ARG A 170 0.85 -7.75 -15.50
N HIS A 171 -0.39 -7.66 -15.95
CA HIS A 171 -0.80 -6.59 -16.87
C HIS A 171 -0.57 -5.20 -16.31
N LEU A 172 -0.85 -4.99 -15.01
CA LEU A 172 -0.58 -3.71 -14.35
C LEU A 172 0.92 -3.39 -14.25
N PHE A 173 1.77 -4.39 -14.09
CA PHE A 173 3.22 -4.19 -14.01
C PHE A 173 3.88 -3.98 -15.39
N ASP A 174 3.20 -4.37 -16.46
CA ASP A 174 3.65 -4.21 -17.84
C ASP A 174 3.18 -2.88 -18.48
N LEU A 175 2.30 -2.12 -17.80
CA LEU A 175 1.87 -0.77 -18.20
C LEU A 175 2.93 0.28 -17.91
#